data_6d057e276227bce4ec2f2a6255126ab4
#
_entry.id   6d057e276227bce4ec2f2a6255126ab4
#
_cell.length_a   1.000
_cell.length_b   1.000
_cell.length_c   1.000
_cell.angle_alpha   90.00
_cell.angle_beta   90.00
_cell.angle_gamma   90.00
#
_symmetry.space_group_name_H-M   'P 1'
#
loop_
_entity.id
_entity.type
_entity.pdbx_description
1 polymer ?
#
loop_
_entity_poly.entity_id
_entity_poly.type
_entity_poly.pdbx_seq_one_letter_code
_entity_poly.pdbx_strand_id
1 'polypeptide(L)'
;MKRLVIISIFSIVLLACNDSKTPADTVAVKDASDTQPKQSEFGDAKYVDIGKQMMQKFESGDIDSWVDMYADNAVYRWSSGDSLAGKKAISDYWKNRRSNVIDSIHFSNDIWLPLKVNEPQKGPDLKGNWLLSWYQINAQYKGGKKLMFWVHTDYHFDANDKIDVAIQYIDMAPIKAALMK
;
A
#
# COMPACT_ATOMS: atom_id res chain seq x y z
N MET A 1 -74.77 8.61 12.37
CA MET A 1 -73.31 8.85 12.23
C MET A 1 -72.92 8.64 10.78
N LYS A 2 -72.80 9.72 10.03
CA LYS A 2 -72.55 9.69 8.59
C LYS A 2 -71.04 9.68 8.32
N ARG A 3 -70.55 8.64 7.64
CA ARG A 3 -69.17 8.52 7.20
C ARG A 3 -69.05 9.26 5.86
N LEU A 4 -68.23 10.29 5.84
CA LEU A 4 -67.87 11.05 4.63
C LEU A 4 -66.67 10.36 3.97
N VAL A 5 -66.86 9.89 2.73
CA VAL A 5 -65.83 9.34 1.88
C VAL A 5 -65.37 10.44 0.95
N ILE A 6 -64.12 10.87 1.08
CA ILE A 6 -63.49 11.83 0.17
C ILE A 6 -62.75 11.04 -0.90
N ILE A 7 -63.23 11.10 -2.14
CA ILE A 7 -62.58 10.54 -3.32
C ILE A 7 -61.62 11.60 -3.87
N SER A 8 -60.33 11.39 -3.78
CA SER A 8 -59.33 12.23 -4.43
C SER A 8 -59.11 11.74 -5.87
N ILE A 9 -59.49 12.59 -6.81
CA ILE A 9 -59.25 12.39 -8.24
C ILE A 9 -57.81 12.82 -8.55
N PHE A 10 -57.00 11.85 -8.94
CA PHE A 10 -55.63 12.09 -9.38
C PHE A 10 -55.62 12.34 -10.89
N SER A 11 -55.45 13.60 -11.30
CA SER A 11 -55.37 13.98 -12.71
C SER A 11 -53.94 13.68 -13.25
N ILE A 12 -53.85 12.73 -14.15
CA ILE A 12 -52.60 12.41 -14.87
C ILE A 12 -52.50 13.41 -16.04
N VAL A 13 -51.53 14.29 -16.00
CA VAL A 13 -51.13 15.17 -17.11
C VAL A 13 -50.10 14.43 -17.96
N LEU A 14 -50.51 13.99 -19.15
CA LEU A 14 -49.60 13.47 -20.17
C LEU A 14 -48.94 14.65 -20.88
N LEU A 15 -47.68 14.90 -20.64
CA LEU A 15 -46.86 15.81 -21.43
C LEU A 15 -46.36 15.06 -22.67
N ALA A 16 -46.89 15.41 -23.83
CA ALA A 16 -46.40 14.96 -25.11
C ALA A 16 -45.05 15.63 -25.41
N CYS A 17 -43.99 14.82 -25.56
CA CYS A 17 -42.72 15.29 -26.11
C CYS A 17 -42.91 15.62 -27.59
N ASN A 18 -42.72 16.86 -27.95
CA ASN A 18 -42.66 17.34 -29.34
C ASN A 18 -41.19 17.23 -29.79
N ASP A 19 -40.93 16.34 -30.76
CA ASP A 19 -39.61 16.18 -31.40
C ASP A 19 -39.32 17.43 -32.26
N SER A 20 -38.63 18.40 -31.69
CA SER A 20 -37.96 19.44 -32.46
C SER A 20 -36.46 19.06 -32.58
N LYS A 21 -36.08 18.60 -33.78
CA LYS A 21 -34.68 18.43 -34.16
C LYS A 21 -33.97 19.79 -34.14
N THR A 22 -33.32 20.12 -33.06
CA THR A 22 -32.32 21.17 -33.00
C THR A 22 -30.98 20.56 -33.42
N PRO A 23 -30.15 21.20 -34.26
CA PRO A 23 -28.83 20.72 -34.59
C PRO A 23 -27.99 20.59 -33.28
N ALA A 24 -27.36 19.46 -33.13
CA ALA A 24 -26.47 19.25 -32.02
C ALA A 24 -25.27 20.20 -32.16
N ASP A 25 -25.31 21.31 -31.47
CA ASP A 25 -24.09 22.02 -31.09
C ASP A 25 -23.29 21.06 -30.24
N THR A 26 -22.26 20.50 -30.86
CA THR A 26 -21.21 19.77 -30.16
C THR A 26 -20.51 20.81 -29.28
N VAL A 27 -21.01 21.00 -28.06
CA VAL A 27 -20.24 21.63 -27.03
C VAL A 27 -19.07 20.67 -26.79
N ALA A 28 -17.93 20.95 -27.45
CA ALA A 28 -16.66 20.39 -27.07
C ALA A 28 -16.52 20.78 -25.60
N VAL A 29 -16.74 19.80 -24.72
CA VAL A 29 -16.24 19.88 -23.35
C VAL A 29 -14.74 20.05 -23.53
N LYS A 30 -14.27 21.29 -23.49
CA LYS A 30 -12.85 21.56 -23.25
C LYS A 30 -12.59 20.89 -21.92
N ASP A 31 -11.91 19.74 -21.99
CA ASP A 31 -11.15 19.25 -20.87
C ASP A 31 -10.32 20.45 -20.39
N ALA A 32 -10.79 21.09 -19.32
CA ALA A 32 -9.97 22.02 -18.60
C ALA A 32 -8.80 21.16 -18.13
N SER A 33 -7.70 21.18 -18.89
CA SER A 33 -6.48 20.51 -18.48
C SER A 33 -6.22 20.99 -17.07
N ASP A 34 -6.33 20.07 -16.14
CA ASP A 34 -6.04 20.31 -14.72
C ASP A 34 -4.59 20.78 -14.66
N THR A 35 -4.37 22.08 -14.70
CA THR A 35 -3.05 22.71 -14.72
C THR A 35 -2.42 22.73 -13.33
N GLN A 36 -3.14 22.23 -12.33
CA GLN A 36 -2.61 22.06 -10.98
C GLN A 36 -1.67 20.82 -10.96
N PRO A 37 -0.49 20.95 -10.39
CA PRO A 37 0.39 19.81 -10.21
C PRO A 37 -0.35 18.71 -9.44
N LYS A 38 -0.39 17.51 -9.99
CA LYS A 38 -0.97 16.38 -9.28
C LYS A 38 -0.16 16.13 -8.01
N GLN A 39 -0.85 16.00 -6.89
CA GLN A 39 -0.21 15.73 -5.60
C GLN A 39 0.58 14.42 -5.63
N SER A 40 0.02 13.41 -6.29
CA SER A 40 0.68 12.13 -6.55
C SER A 40 0.20 11.54 -7.87
N GLU A 41 0.99 10.63 -8.42
CA GLU A 41 0.72 9.89 -9.65
C GLU A 41 1.27 8.47 -9.54
N PHE A 42 0.88 7.57 -10.45
CA PHE A 42 1.49 6.23 -10.51
C PHE A 42 2.98 6.36 -10.79
N GLY A 43 3.77 5.61 -10.04
CA GLY A 43 5.23 5.55 -10.16
C GLY A 43 5.71 4.60 -11.25
N ASP A 44 7.02 4.52 -11.43
CA ASP A 44 7.67 3.63 -12.38
C ASP A 44 7.48 2.16 -11.96
N ALA A 45 7.12 1.30 -12.90
CA ALA A 45 6.93 -0.13 -12.68
C ALA A 45 8.21 -0.85 -12.22
N LYS A 46 9.40 -0.30 -12.47
CA LYS A 46 10.68 -0.85 -11.97
C LYS A 46 10.69 -1.10 -10.46
N TYR A 47 9.97 -0.29 -9.69
CA TYR A 47 9.89 -0.45 -8.24
C TYR A 47 9.15 -1.72 -7.83
N VAL A 48 8.22 -2.20 -8.64
CA VAL A 48 7.57 -3.51 -8.44
C VAL A 48 8.59 -4.63 -8.58
N ASP A 49 9.48 -4.56 -9.57
CA ASP A 49 10.53 -5.55 -9.77
C ASP A 49 11.54 -5.53 -8.61
N ILE A 50 11.88 -4.35 -8.11
CA ILE A 50 12.72 -4.19 -6.91
C ILE A 50 12.02 -4.84 -5.70
N GLY A 51 10.74 -4.58 -5.48
CA GLY A 51 9.97 -5.18 -4.38
C GLY A 51 9.93 -6.71 -4.44
N LYS A 52 9.72 -7.29 -5.62
CA LYS A 52 9.75 -8.74 -5.83
C LYS A 52 11.13 -9.34 -5.55
N GLN A 53 12.20 -8.69 -6.01
CA GLN A 53 13.57 -9.11 -5.70
C GLN A 53 13.86 -9.07 -4.20
N MET A 54 13.37 -8.05 -3.48
CA MET A 54 13.47 -7.98 -2.02
C MET A 54 12.84 -9.20 -1.35
N MET A 55 11.61 -9.55 -1.74
CA MET A 55 10.92 -10.71 -1.19
C MET A 55 11.71 -12.00 -1.44
N GLN A 56 12.18 -12.22 -2.67
CA GLN A 56 12.96 -13.40 -3.04
C GLN A 56 14.25 -13.53 -2.21
N LYS A 57 15.00 -12.42 -2.05
CA LYS A 57 16.24 -12.40 -1.24
C LYS A 57 15.94 -12.71 0.23
N PHE A 58 14.92 -12.11 0.78
CA PHE A 58 14.54 -12.35 2.18
C PHE A 58 14.04 -13.79 2.40
N GLU A 59 13.24 -14.33 1.49
CA GLU A 59 12.72 -15.69 1.53
C GLU A 59 13.83 -16.72 1.43
N SER A 60 14.78 -16.54 0.53
CA SER A 60 15.95 -17.42 0.37
C SER A 60 16.91 -17.36 1.55
N GLY A 61 16.80 -16.35 2.42
CA GLY A 61 17.70 -16.12 3.54
C GLY A 61 18.97 -15.33 3.18
N ASP A 62 19.05 -14.81 1.94
CA ASP A 62 20.13 -13.91 1.51
C ASP A 62 19.91 -12.49 2.06
N ILE A 63 20.07 -12.39 3.39
CA ILE A 63 19.83 -11.12 4.09
C ILE A 63 20.89 -10.08 3.75
N ASP A 64 22.08 -10.47 3.37
CA ASP A 64 23.11 -9.52 2.95
C ASP A 64 22.69 -8.79 1.67
N SER A 65 22.32 -9.52 0.62
CA SER A 65 21.82 -8.92 -0.62
C SER A 65 20.50 -8.19 -0.43
N TRP A 66 19.65 -8.59 0.52
CA TRP A 66 18.44 -7.87 0.88
C TRP A 66 18.76 -6.51 1.53
N VAL A 67 19.70 -6.50 2.49
CA VAL A 67 20.15 -5.27 3.16
C VAL A 67 20.86 -4.32 2.19
N ASP A 68 21.53 -4.84 1.17
CA ASP A 68 22.18 -4.01 0.15
C ASP A 68 21.20 -3.19 -0.71
N MET A 69 19.92 -3.49 -0.64
CA MET A 69 18.88 -2.67 -1.27
C MET A 69 18.53 -1.41 -0.47
N TYR A 70 18.99 -1.30 0.78
CA TYR A 70 18.79 -0.13 1.65
C TYR A 70 19.93 0.88 1.53
N ALA A 71 19.58 2.17 1.64
CA ALA A 71 20.54 3.25 1.80
C ALA A 71 21.24 3.18 3.17
N ASP A 72 22.44 3.74 3.28
CA ASP A 72 23.23 3.68 4.53
C ASP A 72 22.52 4.39 5.70
N ASN A 73 21.77 5.45 5.40
CA ASN A 73 20.98 6.23 6.34
C ASN A 73 19.53 5.77 6.47
N ALA A 74 19.17 4.60 5.94
CA ALA A 74 17.79 4.11 5.91
C ALA A 74 17.16 4.03 7.29
N VAL A 75 15.85 4.28 7.36
CA VAL A 75 15.04 4.12 8.58
C VAL A 75 13.96 3.07 8.32
N TYR A 76 13.94 2.03 9.12
CA TYR A 76 12.89 1.03 9.13
C TYR A 76 11.98 1.26 10.33
N ARG A 77 10.68 1.45 10.11
CA ARG A 77 9.68 1.78 11.13
C ARG A 77 8.60 0.74 11.20
N TRP A 78 8.06 0.51 12.38
CA TRP A 78 6.84 -0.27 12.58
C TRP A 78 5.68 0.62 13.02
N SER A 79 4.48 0.19 12.72
CA SER A 79 3.23 0.86 13.16
C SER A 79 3.11 0.98 14.69
N SER A 80 3.88 0.21 15.46
CA SER A 80 4.00 0.34 16.93
C SER A 80 4.76 1.60 17.39
N GLY A 81 5.45 2.31 16.49
CA GLY A 81 6.32 3.42 16.80
C GLY A 81 7.80 3.05 16.95
N ASP A 82 8.12 1.76 17.04
CA ASP A 82 9.51 1.30 17.08
C ASP A 82 10.21 1.56 15.73
N SER A 83 11.53 1.75 15.76
CA SER A 83 12.31 1.96 14.54
C SER A 83 13.75 1.47 14.65
N LEU A 84 14.35 1.22 13.49
CA LEU A 84 15.79 0.96 13.31
C LEU A 84 16.35 2.06 12.43
N ALA A 85 17.40 2.72 12.90
CA ALA A 85 18.06 3.80 12.17
C ALA A 85 19.42 3.33 11.64
N GLY A 86 19.60 3.48 10.33
CA GLY A 86 20.79 3.09 9.59
C GLY A 86 20.79 1.63 9.13
N LYS A 87 21.40 1.41 7.96
CA LYS A 87 21.54 0.11 7.30
C LYS A 87 22.11 -0.96 8.23
N LYS A 88 23.08 -0.61 9.07
CA LYS A 88 23.70 -1.57 10.02
C LYS A 88 22.68 -2.09 11.03
N ALA A 89 21.86 -1.22 11.64
CA ALA A 89 20.86 -1.63 12.61
C ALA A 89 19.80 -2.55 11.98
N ILE A 90 19.38 -2.22 10.75
CA ILE A 90 18.45 -3.03 9.95
C ILE A 90 19.07 -4.41 9.68
N SER A 91 20.32 -4.44 9.26
CA SER A 91 21.06 -5.68 9.00
C SER A 91 21.15 -6.58 10.23
N ASP A 92 21.61 -6.03 11.35
CA ASP A 92 21.82 -6.79 12.60
C ASP A 92 20.50 -7.40 13.08
N TYR A 93 19.40 -6.61 13.04
CA TYR A 93 18.07 -7.06 13.45
C TYR A 93 17.56 -8.22 12.58
N TRP A 94 17.59 -8.07 11.26
CA TRP A 94 17.00 -9.06 10.36
C TRP A 94 17.88 -10.32 10.22
N LYS A 95 19.21 -10.19 10.27
CA LYS A 95 20.12 -11.35 10.37
C LYS A 95 19.83 -12.15 11.63
N ASN A 96 19.72 -11.49 12.77
CA ASN A 96 19.36 -12.16 14.02
C ASN A 96 18.00 -12.86 13.94
N ARG A 97 16.99 -12.20 13.39
CA ARG A 97 15.65 -12.81 13.24
C ARG A 97 15.66 -14.01 12.29
N ARG A 98 16.32 -13.93 11.16
CA ARG A 98 16.43 -15.05 10.19
C ARG A 98 17.24 -16.21 10.76
N SER A 99 18.28 -15.94 11.55
CA SER A 99 19.12 -16.99 12.11
C SER A 99 18.53 -17.65 13.36
N ASN A 100 17.87 -16.86 14.23
CA ASN A 100 17.53 -17.33 15.59
C ASN A 100 16.03 -17.42 15.87
N VAL A 101 15.16 -16.83 15.03
CA VAL A 101 13.73 -16.71 15.31
C VAL A 101 12.86 -17.35 14.22
N ILE A 102 13.20 -17.11 12.96
CA ILE A 102 12.42 -17.59 11.80
C ILE A 102 13.13 -18.79 11.19
N ASP A 103 12.45 -19.92 11.16
CA ASP A 103 12.93 -21.14 10.53
C ASP A 103 12.74 -21.10 9.01
N SER A 104 11.50 -20.84 8.57
CA SER A 104 11.18 -20.60 7.17
C SER A 104 10.16 -19.48 7.02
N ILE A 105 10.17 -18.82 5.89
CA ILE A 105 9.23 -17.77 5.51
C ILE A 105 8.92 -17.87 4.02
N HIS A 106 7.67 -17.67 3.66
CA HIS A 106 7.20 -17.63 2.28
C HIS A 106 6.23 -16.48 2.10
N PHE A 107 6.42 -15.71 1.02
CA PHE A 107 5.54 -14.62 0.64
C PHE A 107 4.57 -15.07 -0.44
N SER A 108 3.33 -14.62 -0.34
CA SER A 108 2.26 -14.95 -1.28
C SER A 108 1.22 -13.84 -1.37
N ASN A 109 0.37 -13.89 -2.40
CA ASN A 109 -0.75 -12.97 -2.59
C ASN A 109 -0.31 -11.49 -2.58
N ASP A 110 0.84 -11.21 -3.19
CA ASP A 110 1.45 -9.88 -3.22
C ASP A 110 0.68 -8.92 -4.15
N ILE A 111 0.42 -7.72 -3.64
CA ILE A 111 -0.18 -6.59 -4.34
C ILE A 111 0.81 -5.44 -4.28
N TRP A 112 1.08 -4.81 -5.43
CA TRP A 112 2.07 -3.76 -5.58
C TRP A 112 1.47 -2.50 -6.18
N LEU A 113 1.75 -1.36 -5.58
CA LEU A 113 1.33 -0.06 -6.07
C LEU A 113 2.52 0.90 -6.06
N PRO A 114 3.21 1.09 -7.19
CA PRO A 114 4.22 2.12 -7.31
C PRO A 114 3.55 3.50 -7.38
N LEU A 115 4.06 4.44 -6.60
CA LEU A 115 3.52 5.78 -6.47
C LEU A 115 4.66 6.81 -6.55
N LYS A 116 4.40 7.94 -7.20
CA LYS A 116 5.28 9.11 -7.14
C LYS A 116 4.56 10.23 -6.44
N VAL A 117 5.12 10.69 -5.33
CA VAL A 117 4.62 11.83 -4.57
C VAL A 117 5.33 13.09 -5.07
N ASN A 118 4.56 13.99 -5.65
CA ASN A 118 5.05 15.28 -6.17
C ASN A 118 5.02 16.36 -5.09
N GLU A 119 3.94 16.35 -4.28
CA GLU A 119 3.74 17.29 -3.18
C GLU A 119 3.38 16.51 -1.90
N PRO A 120 4.31 16.40 -0.92
CA PRO A 120 4.07 15.66 0.31
C PRO A 120 2.91 16.24 1.13
N GLN A 121 2.17 15.36 1.78
CA GLN A 121 1.16 15.72 2.77
C GLN A 121 1.79 15.81 4.17
N LYS A 122 0.96 15.75 5.20
CA LYS A 122 1.44 15.70 6.59
C LYS A 122 1.85 14.27 6.98
N GLY A 123 2.75 14.16 7.93
CA GLY A 123 3.20 12.89 8.49
C GLY A 123 4.49 12.39 7.86
N PRO A 124 4.67 11.08 7.71
CA PRO A 124 5.91 10.48 7.20
C PRO A 124 6.03 10.56 5.67
N ASP A 125 5.08 11.21 5.00
CA ASP A 125 5.06 11.34 3.55
C ASP A 125 6.26 12.16 3.05
N LEU A 126 7.01 11.60 2.12
CA LEU A 126 8.18 12.22 1.50
C LEU A 126 7.93 12.38 0.00
N LYS A 127 8.49 13.44 -0.57
CA LYS A 127 8.52 13.64 -2.02
C LYS A 127 9.41 12.60 -2.66
N GLY A 128 8.96 12.00 -3.77
CA GLY A 128 9.75 11.01 -4.49
C GLY A 128 8.99 9.73 -4.80
N ASN A 129 9.74 8.66 -4.97
CA ASN A 129 9.19 7.38 -5.41
C ASN A 129 8.90 6.50 -4.21
N TRP A 130 7.69 5.94 -4.21
CA TRP A 130 7.20 5.02 -3.21
C TRP A 130 6.76 3.71 -3.86
N LEU A 131 6.84 2.63 -3.11
CA LEU A 131 6.22 1.35 -3.42
C LEU A 131 5.38 0.91 -2.23
N LEU A 132 4.06 0.91 -2.41
CA LEU A 132 3.13 0.39 -1.43
C LEU A 132 2.92 -1.09 -1.73
N SER A 133 2.98 -1.92 -0.71
CA SER A 133 2.87 -3.35 -0.89
C SER A 133 2.00 -4.00 0.18
N TRP A 134 1.12 -4.90 -0.26
CA TRP A 134 0.37 -5.81 0.63
C TRP A 134 0.74 -7.22 0.25
N TYR A 135 1.01 -8.05 1.22
CA TYR A 135 1.38 -9.44 0.99
C TYR A 135 1.05 -10.31 2.19
N GLN A 136 0.90 -11.58 1.93
CA GLN A 136 0.70 -12.58 2.97
C GLN A 136 2.02 -13.25 3.30
N ILE A 137 2.32 -13.34 4.58
CA ILE A 137 3.47 -14.08 5.10
C ILE A 137 2.99 -15.42 5.66
N ASN A 138 3.63 -16.50 5.20
CA ASN A 138 3.56 -17.81 5.81
C ASN A 138 4.90 -18.08 6.48
N ALA A 139 4.96 -17.98 7.80
CA ALA A 139 6.20 -18.15 8.55
C ALA A 139 6.13 -19.34 9.48
N GLN A 140 7.21 -20.11 9.54
CA GLN A 140 7.48 -21.07 10.59
C GLN A 140 8.54 -20.51 11.52
N TYR A 141 8.22 -20.45 12.79
CA TYR A 141 9.14 -19.99 13.82
C TYR A 141 9.92 -21.16 14.44
N LYS A 142 11.12 -20.91 14.92
CA LYS A 142 11.87 -21.88 15.68
C LYS A 142 11.07 -22.35 16.90
N GLY A 143 10.92 -23.64 17.08
CA GLY A 143 9.95 -24.25 18.02
C GLY A 143 8.68 -24.76 17.37
N GLY A 144 8.57 -24.67 16.03
CA GLY A 144 7.56 -25.38 15.23
C GLY A 144 6.24 -24.64 15.04
N LYS A 145 6.02 -23.46 15.62
CA LYS A 145 4.80 -22.69 15.44
C LYS A 145 4.74 -22.07 14.03
N LYS A 146 3.60 -22.25 13.37
CA LYS A 146 3.33 -21.68 12.04
C LYS A 146 2.30 -20.57 12.17
N LEU A 147 2.53 -19.48 11.45
CA LEU A 147 1.61 -18.36 11.35
C LEU A 147 1.43 -17.95 9.90
N MET A 148 0.22 -17.50 9.57
CA MET A 148 -0.12 -16.87 8.32
C MET A 148 -0.82 -15.55 8.63
N PHE A 149 -0.33 -14.44 8.06
CA PHE A 149 -0.87 -13.11 8.32
C PHE A 149 -0.56 -12.16 7.17
N TRP A 150 -1.39 -11.12 7.04
CA TRP A 150 -1.16 -10.05 6.09
C TRP A 150 -0.23 -8.99 6.67
N VAL A 151 0.56 -8.40 5.77
CA VAL A 151 1.46 -7.28 6.07
C VAL A 151 1.26 -6.21 5.00
N HIS A 152 1.34 -4.97 5.41
CA HIS A 152 1.48 -3.82 4.51
C HIS A 152 2.82 -3.16 4.79
N THR A 153 3.55 -2.83 3.73
CA THR A 153 4.83 -2.11 3.85
C THR A 153 4.93 -1.05 2.77
N ASP A 154 5.26 0.17 3.18
CA ASP A 154 5.57 1.29 2.31
C ASP A 154 7.09 1.43 2.24
N TYR A 155 7.64 1.48 1.03
CA TYR A 155 9.04 1.74 0.76
C TYR A 155 9.20 3.05 0.03
N HIS A 156 10.01 3.96 0.56
CA HIS A 156 10.48 5.15 -0.14
C HIS A 156 11.87 4.90 -0.71
N PHE A 157 12.14 5.46 -1.90
CA PHE A 157 13.41 5.28 -2.60
C PHE A 157 14.12 6.61 -2.77
N ASP A 158 15.42 6.60 -2.50
CA ASP A 158 16.31 7.72 -2.75
C ASP A 158 16.63 7.91 -4.27
N ALA A 159 17.45 8.89 -4.58
CA ALA A 159 17.85 9.18 -5.96
C ALA A 159 18.70 8.06 -6.62
N ASN A 160 19.20 7.10 -5.84
CA ASN A 160 19.97 5.94 -6.31
C ASN A 160 19.16 4.66 -6.34
N ASP A 161 17.82 4.76 -6.26
CA ASP A 161 16.90 3.63 -6.14
C ASP A 161 17.18 2.72 -4.91
N LYS A 162 17.78 3.27 -3.85
CA LYS A 162 17.93 2.59 -2.56
C LYS A 162 16.78 2.96 -1.64
N ILE A 163 16.35 2.00 -0.82
CA ILE A 163 15.32 2.25 0.18
C ILE A 163 15.92 3.07 1.32
N ASP A 164 15.46 4.29 1.49
CA ASP A 164 15.85 5.16 2.61
C ASP A 164 14.80 5.19 3.73
N VAL A 165 13.53 4.85 3.42
CA VAL A 165 12.48 4.66 4.42
C VAL A 165 11.69 3.37 4.12
N ALA A 166 11.47 2.54 5.13
CA ALA A 166 10.50 1.46 5.11
C ALA A 166 9.55 1.62 6.30
N ILE A 167 8.24 1.55 6.06
CA ILE A 167 7.20 1.63 7.11
C ILE A 167 6.36 0.36 7.04
N GLN A 168 6.44 -0.47 8.07
CA GLN A 168 5.73 -1.74 8.10
C GLN A 168 4.56 -1.72 9.08
N TYR A 169 3.41 -2.11 8.58
CA TYR A 169 2.17 -2.30 9.34
C TYR A 169 1.92 -3.79 9.49
N ILE A 170 2.04 -4.26 10.71
CA ILE A 170 1.95 -5.68 11.06
C ILE A 170 1.32 -5.86 12.44
N ASP A 171 0.42 -6.81 12.58
CA ASP A 171 -0.07 -7.21 13.90
C ASP A 171 0.99 -8.09 14.60
N MET A 172 1.60 -7.52 15.62
CA MET A 172 2.63 -8.21 16.41
C MET A 172 2.07 -9.16 17.47
N ALA A 173 0.77 -9.10 17.79
CA ALA A 173 0.19 -9.90 18.88
C ALA A 173 0.29 -11.41 18.61
N PRO A 174 -0.11 -11.95 17.45
CA PRO A 174 0.02 -13.38 17.17
C PRO A 174 1.49 -13.83 17.09
N ILE A 175 2.38 -12.95 16.61
CA ILE A 175 3.82 -13.25 16.54
C ILE A 175 4.40 -13.35 17.95
N LYS A 176 4.10 -12.40 18.83
CA LYS A 176 4.55 -12.43 20.23
C LYS A 176 4.02 -13.69 20.93
N ALA A 177 2.74 -14.02 20.78
CA ALA A 177 2.15 -15.23 21.35
C ALA A 177 2.80 -16.53 20.82
N ALA A 178 3.22 -16.54 19.56
CA ALA A 178 3.94 -17.68 18.98
C ALA A 178 5.35 -17.87 19.56
N LEU A 179 6.00 -16.80 20.01
CA LEU A 179 7.37 -16.81 20.54
C LEU A 179 7.42 -16.99 22.07
N MET A 180 6.30 -16.84 22.77
CA MET A 180 6.22 -17.15 24.20
C MET A 180 6.32 -18.67 24.40
N LYS A 181 7.24 -19.10 25.26
CA LYS A 181 7.42 -20.49 25.67
C LYS A 181 6.41 -20.88 26.75
#